data_7bd787add8bb49e4af5d43142811131e
#
_entry.id   7bd787add8bb49e4af5d43142811131e
#
_cell.length_a   1.000
_cell.length_b   1.000
_cell.length_c   1.000
_cell.angle_alpha   90.00
_cell.angle_beta   90.00
_cell.angle_gamma   90.00
#
_symmetry.space_group_name_H-M   'P 1'
#
loop_
_entity.id
_entity.type
_entity.pdbx_description
1 polymer ?
#
loop_
_entity_poly.entity_id
_entity_poly.type
_entity_poly.pdbx_seq_one_letter_code
_entity_poly.pdbx_strand_id
1 'polypeptide(L)'
;MLVKIPAAAVSGIDAIVVTVEVSVSIGISFTMVGLPDAAVKEAYQRVLTATQQSGFDFPRRNVVVNLSPADVRKEGSAYDLPIAVGTLVAAEIVRPAIEPGLYMMMGELSLDGSLLPVRGVLPMAIKARQQGFRGMIVPKANATEAAVVNNLEVIGAESLRQVIDFISGATVIEPTVVNTREEFAAQSGVFDLDFSEVKGQEMVKRAFEVACAGGHNILLVGPPGAGKSMMAKRLPTILPPLSLAEALETTKIHSVAGRLKNGSRLMSCRPFRSPHHTISPVALVGGGSNPLPGEISLAHNGILFLDEFPEFSRGVLEVLRQPLEDRHISIARARYSIDYPASFMLVASMNPCPCGYYNHPTKECTCPPGAVTKYMSRISGPLLDRIDIQCEILPVPFSELASQAEGESSAAIRDRVVRARAIQAERYAAEPAVHCNAQMTTRMLQTYARPDDKAMEVLRTTIEKFDMSARAYDRILKVARTIADLDGSETITAVHMREAVSYRNLDRSTWGRTHASKMPF
;
A
#
# COMPACT_ATOMS: atom_id res chain seq x y z
N MET A 1 30.10 1.15 34.65
CA MET A 1 29.87 2.34 33.78
C MET A 1 28.45 2.26 33.19
N LEU A 2 27.79 3.38 32.94
CA LEU A 2 26.48 3.43 32.23
C LEU A 2 26.71 3.90 30.81
N VAL A 3 26.21 3.17 29.83
CA VAL A 3 26.30 3.48 28.40
C VAL A 3 24.90 3.57 27.82
N LYS A 4 24.68 4.53 26.94
CA LYS A 4 23.40 4.76 26.25
C LYS A 4 23.57 4.61 24.75
N ILE A 5 22.85 3.67 24.15
CA ILE A 5 22.86 3.43 22.70
C ILE A 5 21.48 3.74 22.14
N PRO A 6 21.35 4.68 21.18
CA PRO A 6 20.08 4.94 20.50
C PRO A 6 19.66 3.74 19.65
N ALA A 7 18.39 3.42 19.73
CA ALA A 7 17.70 2.39 18.94
C ALA A 7 16.30 2.90 18.57
N ALA A 8 15.47 2.09 17.94
CA ALA A 8 14.10 2.47 17.61
C ALA A 8 13.11 1.30 17.77
N ALA A 9 11.85 1.64 18.04
CA ALA A 9 10.70 0.74 17.94
C ALA A 9 9.77 1.20 16.83
N VAL A 10 9.29 0.28 16.01
CA VAL A 10 8.26 0.58 15.00
C VAL A 10 6.90 0.69 15.67
N SER A 11 6.15 1.73 15.32
CA SER A 11 4.77 1.96 15.77
C SER A 11 3.91 2.37 14.58
N GLY A 12 3.04 1.49 14.11
CA GLY A 12 2.33 1.69 12.85
C GLY A 12 3.29 1.74 11.66
N ILE A 13 3.32 2.85 10.95
CA ILE A 13 4.26 3.11 9.83
C ILE A 13 5.42 4.03 10.24
N ASP A 14 5.47 4.47 11.48
CA ASP A 14 6.50 5.37 12.00
C ASP A 14 7.40 4.65 13.03
N ALA A 15 8.41 5.35 13.51
CA ALA A 15 9.32 4.85 14.54
C ALA A 15 9.39 5.78 15.74
N ILE A 16 9.60 5.19 16.91
CA ILE A 16 9.81 5.88 18.19
C ILE A 16 11.24 5.58 18.62
N VAL A 17 11.97 6.60 19.08
CA VAL A 17 13.32 6.41 19.60
C VAL A 17 13.26 5.61 20.91
N VAL A 18 14.11 4.61 20.99
CA VAL A 18 14.36 3.79 22.17
C VAL A 18 15.82 4.00 22.58
N THR A 19 16.07 4.24 23.84
CA THR A 19 17.44 4.26 24.38
C THR A 19 17.72 2.97 25.09
N VAL A 20 18.72 2.24 24.59
CA VAL A 20 19.26 1.03 25.26
C VAL A 20 20.30 1.50 26.27
N GLU A 21 19.95 1.47 27.53
CA GLU A 21 20.84 1.84 28.63
C GLU A 21 21.45 0.58 29.23
N VAL A 22 22.77 0.46 29.18
CA VAL A 22 23.47 -0.71 29.71
C VAL A 22 24.37 -0.28 30.88
N SER A 23 24.16 -0.91 32.03
CA SER A 23 24.99 -0.74 33.25
C SER A 23 25.67 -2.04 33.62
N VAL A 24 26.99 -1.96 33.88
CA VAL A 24 27.79 -3.09 34.34
C VAL A 24 28.34 -2.82 35.74
N SER A 25 28.08 -3.73 36.67
CA SER A 25 28.47 -3.62 38.09
C SER A 25 29.01 -4.97 38.62
N ILE A 26 29.39 -5.01 39.90
CA ILE A 26 29.88 -6.21 40.58
C ILE A 26 28.69 -7.18 40.73
N GLY A 27 28.93 -8.47 40.45
CA GLY A 27 27.94 -9.54 40.52
C GLY A 27 27.98 -10.43 39.29
N ILE A 28 27.11 -11.46 39.21
CA ILE A 28 26.97 -12.34 38.06
C ILE A 28 25.47 -12.48 37.76
N SER A 29 24.92 -11.57 37.00
CA SER A 29 23.52 -11.65 36.53
C SER A 29 23.32 -10.86 35.23
N PHE A 30 22.28 -11.20 34.51
CA PHE A 30 21.80 -10.42 33.36
C PHE A 30 20.32 -10.12 33.56
N THR A 31 19.98 -8.85 33.63
CA THR A 31 18.61 -8.39 33.87
C THR A 31 18.19 -7.42 32.78
N MET A 32 16.99 -7.61 32.23
CA MET A 32 16.41 -6.72 31.20
C MET A 32 15.09 -6.14 31.67
N VAL A 33 14.94 -4.81 31.56
CA VAL A 33 13.75 -4.06 31.96
C VAL A 33 13.30 -3.12 30.83
N GLY A 34 12.11 -2.55 30.91
CA GLY A 34 11.57 -1.62 29.89
C GLY A 34 10.59 -2.26 28.92
N LEU A 35 9.74 -3.17 29.40
CA LEU A 35 8.71 -3.89 28.60
C LEU A 35 9.24 -4.69 27.39
N PRO A 36 10.31 -5.51 27.57
CA PRO A 36 10.75 -6.40 26.51
C PRO A 36 9.72 -7.52 26.27
N ASP A 37 9.51 -7.91 25.00
CA ASP A 37 8.78 -9.13 24.67
C ASP A 37 9.61 -10.40 24.92
N ALA A 38 9.08 -11.57 24.57
CA ALA A 38 9.80 -12.85 24.74
C ALA A 38 11.09 -12.88 23.89
N ALA A 39 11.04 -12.42 22.64
CA ALA A 39 12.18 -12.43 21.74
C ALA A 39 13.31 -11.50 22.20
N VAL A 40 12.96 -10.33 22.77
CA VAL A 40 13.94 -9.41 23.37
C VAL A 40 14.54 -10.01 24.66
N LYS A 41 13.74 -10.73 25.46
CA LYS A 41 14.27 -11.41 26.67
C LYS A 41 15.25 -12.52 26.34
N GLU A 42 15.09 -13.21 25.22
CA GLU A 42 16.00 -14.24 24.71
C GLU A 42 17.30 -13.64 24.14
N ALA A 43 17.39 -12.33 23.94
CA ALA A 43 18.57 -11.66 23.42
C ALA A 43 19.84 -11.98 24.19
N TYR A 44 19.74 -12.25 25.50
CA TYR A 44 20.90 -12.61 26.33
C TYR A 44 21.71 -13.77 25.75
N GLN A 45 21.05 -14.87 25.35
CA GLN A 45 21.73 -16.06 24.82
C GLN A 45 22.37 -15.76 23.43
N ARG A 46 21.64 -15.00 22.57
CA ARG A 46 22.19 -14.62 21.27
C ARG A 46 23.37 -13.67 21.42
N VAL A 47 23.25 -12.64 22.24
CA VAL A 47 24.29 -11.63 22.48
C VAL A 47 25.52 -12.26 23.12
N LEU A 48 25.34 -13.11 24.13
CA LEU A 48 26.44 -13.84 24.79
C LEU A 48 27.24 -14.66 23.78
N THR A 49 26.56 -15.52 23.03
CA THR A 49 27.21 -16.43 22.07
C THR A 49 27.83 -15.65 20.91
N ALA A 50 27.09 -14.71 20.30
CA ALA A 50 27.60 -13.89 19.21
C ALA A 50 28.83 -13.07 19.59
N THR A 51 28.86 -12.53 20.82
CA THR A 51 30.00 -11.79 21.35
C THR A 51 31.25 -12.68 21.45
N GLN A 52 31.09 -13.89 22.00
CA GLN A 52 32.19 -14.86 22.12
C GLN A 52 32.69 -15.32 20.74
N GLN A 53 31.81 -15.65 19.82
CA GLN A 53 32.16 -16.05 18.46
C GLN A 53 32.80 -14.90 17.65
N SER A 54 32.49 -13.66 18.00
CA SER A 54 33.13 -12.46 17.42
C SER A 54 34.53 -12.18 18.03
N GLY A 55 35.01 -13.02 18.95
CA GLY A 55 36.34 -12.90 19.58
C GLY A 55 36.44 -11.90 20.72
N PHE A 56 35.31 -11.61 21.38
CA PHE A 56 35.26 -10.76 22.58
C PHE A 56 34.78 -11.57 23.79
N ASP A 57 35.41 -11.33 24.96
CA ASP A 57 34.93 -11.93 26.20
C ASP A 57 33.64 -11.26 26.68
N PHE A 58 32.62 -12.08 26.96
CA PHE A 58 31.41 -11.54 27.58
C PHE A 58 31.65 -11.30 29.08
N PRO A 59 31.27 -10.11 29.63
CA PRO A 59 31.62 -9.78 31.00
C PRO A 59 30.95 -10.70 32.01
N ARG A 60 31.75 -11.33 32.89
CA ARG A 60 31.26 -12.09 34.05
C ARG A 60 30.93 -11.13 35.20
N ARG A 61 30.01 -10.22 34.95
CA ARG A 61 29.57 -9.16 35.85
C ARG A 61 28.05 -9.07 35.87
N ASN A 62 27.50 -8.28 36.79
CA ASN A 62 26.07 -7.95 36.76
C ASN A 62 25.79 -6.94 35.64
N VAL A 63 25.04 -7.35 34.60
CA VAL A 63 24.65 -6.54 33.48
C VAL A 63 23.15 -6.23 33.60
N VAL A 64 22.81 -4.94 33.63
CA VAL A 64 21.43 -4.48 33.62
C VAL A 64 21.19 -3.71 32.34
N VAL A 65 20.22 -4.14 31.54
CA VAL A 65 19.79 -3.49 30.30
C VAL A 65 18.42 -2.88 30.52
N ASN A 66 18.28 -1.57 30.34
CA ASN A 66 17.01 -0.87 30.37
C ASN A 66 16.67 -0.33 28.98
N LEU A 67 15.48 -0.65 28.48
CA LEU A 67 14.97 -0.18 27.20
C LEU A 67 13.97 0.97 27.44
N SER A 68 14.45 2.20 27.41
CA SER A 68 13.66 3.42 27.69
C SER A 68 13.04 3.98 26.39
N PRO A 69 11.80 4.52 26.39
CA PRO A 69 10.87 4.66 27.52
C PRO A 69 10.11 3.35 27.83
N ALA A 70 9.67 3.18 29.08
CA ALA A 70 9.04 1.93 29.55
C ALA A 70 7.58 1.76 29.10
N ASP A 71 6.92 2.78 28.58
CA ASP A 71 5.54 2.76 28.06
C ASP A 71 5.44 2.21 26.64
N VAL A 72 6.56 2.19 25.90
CA VAL A 72 6.65 1.61 24.56
C VAL A 72 7.10 0.17 24.65
N ARG A 73 6.35 -0.76 24.07
CA ARG A 73 6.72 -2.16 23.96
C ARG A 73 7.83 -2.36 22.94
N LYS A 74 8.86 -3.10 23.30
CA LYS A 74 9.98 -3.46 22.43
C LYS A 74 9.82 -4.91 21.99
N GLU A 75 9.82 -5.12 20.69
CA GLU A 75 9.49 -6.41 20.08
C GLU A 75 10.57 -6.83 19.08
N GLY A 76 10.77 -8.16 19.01
CA GLY A 76 11.69 -8.77 18.06
C GLY A 76 13.16 -8.70 18.47
N SER A 77 14.02 -9.26 17.62
CA SER A 77 15.45 -9.47 17.87
C SER A 77 16.34 -8.29 17.42
N ALA A 78 15.75 -7.21 16.90
CA ALA A 78 16.50 -6.08 16.33
C ALA A 78 17.35 -5.29 17.36
N TYR A 79 17.14 -5.50 18.65
CA TYR A 79 17.89 -4.86 19.74
C TYR A 79 19.18 -5.61 20.12
N ASP A 80 19.45 -6.78 19.54
CA ASP A 80 20.63 -7.58 19.88
C ASP A 80 21.92 -6.78 19.65
N LEU A 81 22.03 -6.07 18.52
CA LEU A 81 23.20 -5.24 18.20
C LEU A 81 23.45 -4.13 19.23
N PRO A 82 22.49 -3.22 19.53
CA PRO A 82 22.74 -2.16 20.51
C PRO A 82 22.96 -2.70 21.93
N ILE A 83 22.38 -3.85 22.30
CA ILE A 83 22.64 -4.49 23.59
C ILE A 83 24.08 -5.04 23.64
N ALA A 84 24.54 -5.70 22.57
CA ALA A 84 25.90 -6.23 22.49
C ALA A 84 26.96 -5.11 22.58
N VAL A 85 26.81 -4.09 21.74
CA VAL A 85 27.71 -2.91 21.72
C VAL A 85 27.70 -2.22 23.08
N GLY A 86 26.52 -1.94 23.64
CA GLY A 86 26.37 -1.30 24.94
C GLY A 86 27.02 -2.11 26.07
N THR A 87 26.91 -3.45 26.03
CA THR A 87 27.51 -4.35 27.04
C THR A 87 29.04 -4.33 26.97
N LEU A 88 29.62 -4.43 25.77
CA LEU A 88 31.06 -4.41 25.57
C LEU A 88 31.70 -3.06 25.95
N VAL A 89 31.04 -1.96 25.63
CA VAL A 89 31.50 -0.61 26.00
C VAL A 89 31.35 -0.37 27.50
N ALA A 90 30.19 -0.74 28.10
CA ALA A 90 29.94 -0.55 29.53
C ALA A 90 30.87 -1.43 30.42
N ALA A 91 31.33 -2.58 29.91
CA ALA A 91 32.28 -3.44 30.55
C ALA A 91 33.74 -3.01 30.35
N GLU A 92 34.00 -1.94 29.58
CA GLU A 92 35.34 -1.44 29.23
C GLU A 92 36.20 -2.44 28.42
N ILE A 93 35.56 -3.43 27.76
CA ILE A 93 36.20 -4.41 26.89
C ILE A 93 36.54 -3.71 25.55
N VAL A 94 35.65 -2.80 25.11
CA VAL A 94 35.82 -1.97 23.92
C VAL A 94 35.88 -0.51 24.34
N ARG A 95 36.89 0.21 23.86
CA ARG A 95 36.99 1.67 24.04
C ARG A 95 36.58 2.34 22.72
N PRO A 96 35.45 3.03 22.69
CA PRO A 96 34.98 3.67 21.47
C PRO A 96 35.83 4.92 21.14
N ALA A 97 36.30 5.02 19.91
CA ALA A 97 36.87 6.22 19.33
C ALA A 97 35.77 7.12 18.75
N ILE A 98 34.65 6.50 18.33
CA ILE A 98 33.43 7.19 17.86
C ILE A 98 32.39 7.05 18.98
N GLU A 99 31.79 8.15 19.39
CA GLU A 99 30.73 8.11 20.43
C GLU A 99 29.52 7.33 19.93
N PRO A 100 29.19 6.16 20.55
CA PRO A 100 28.10 5.31 20.10
C PRO A 100 26.73 6.00 20.13
N GLY A 101 26.54 6.99 21.02
CA GLY A 101 25.32 7.78 21.13
C GLY A 101 24.98 8.67 19.92
N LEU A 102 25.93 8.87 19.00
CA LEU A 102 25.72 9.61 17.76
C LEU A 102 25.02 8.78 16.66
N TYR A 103 25.04 7.46 16.77
CA TYR A 103 24.47 6.54 15.79
C TYR A 103 23.31 5.75 16.37
N MET A 104 22.17 5.74 15.69
CA MET A 104 21.08 4.82 15.98
C MET A 104 21.47 3.43 15.49
N MET A 105 21.36 2.40 16.35
CA MET A 105 21.79 1.04 16.03
C MET A 105 20.62 0.08 16.04
N MET A 106 20.48 -0.72 14.98
CA MET A 106 19.49 -1.80 14.89
C MET A 106 20.10 -2.99 14.16
N GLY A 107 19.87 -4.19 14.68
CA GLY A 107 20.34 -5.42 14.03
C GLY A 107 20.09 -6.64 14.90
N GLU A 108 19.65 -7.73 14.28
CA GLU A 108 19.57 -9.04 14.90
C GLU A 108 20.92 -9.74 14.79
N LEU A 109 21.35 -10.44 15.85
CA LEU A 109 22.58 -11.21 15.86
C LEU A 109 22.30 -12.71 15.69
N SER A 110 22.94 -13.31 14.70
CA SER A 110 23.11 -14.76 14.65
C SER A 110 24.15 -15.21 15.69
N LEU A 111 24.13 -16.48 16.07
CA LEU A 111 25.06 -17.02 17.07
C LEU A 111 26.55 -16.96 16.66
N ASP A 112 26.82 -16.89 15.34
CA ASP A 112 28.17 -16.72 14.79
C ASP A 112 28.66 -15.27 14.78
N GLY A 113 27.81 -14.33 15.25
CA GLY A 113 28.10 -12.89 15.25
C GLY A 113 27.75 -12.16 13.97
N SER A 114 27.17 -12.83 12.97
CA SER A 114 26.66 -12.18 11.76
C SER A 114 25.40 -11.36 12.05
N LEU A 115 25.21 -10.27 11.28
CA LEU A 115 24.04 -9.39 11.37
C LEU A 115 22.97 -9.81 10.37
N LEU A 116 21.78 -10.13 10.88
CA LEU A 116 20.62 -10.50 10.11
C LEU A 116 19.72 -9.28 9.83
N PRO A 117 19.01 -9.25 8.69
CA PRO A 117 18.16 -8.12 8.30
C PRO A 117 16.98 -7.95 9.25
N VAL A 118 16.61 -6.69 9.49
CA VAL A 118 15.49 -6.29 10.35
C VAL A 118 14.42 -5.56 9.53
N ARG A 119 13.19 -5.51 10.05
CA ARG A 119 12.05 -4.87 9.40
C ARG A 119 11.89 -3.42 9.85
N GLY A 120 11.31 -2.58 9.00
CA GLY A 120 10.96 -1.21 9.35
C GLY A 120 12.17 -0.27 9.47
N VAL A 121 13.25 -0.56 8.73
CA VAL A 121 14.46 0.26 8.79
C VAL A 121 14.25 1.65 8.21
N LEU A 122 13.44 1.79 7.17
CA LEU A 122 13.14 3.09 6.57
C LEU A 122 12.47 4.07 7.55
N PRO A 123 11.37 3.74 8.25
CA PRO A 123 10.82 4.64 9.28
C PRO A 123 11.81 4.92 10.44
N MET A 124 12.67 3.96 10.81
CA MET A 124 13.71 4.17 11.81
C MET A 124 14.76 5.19 11.32
N ALA A 125 15.20 5.09 10.07
CA ALA A 125 16.14 6.03 9.45
C ALA A 125 15.56 7.45 9.33
N ILE A 126 14.29 7.58 8.95
CA ILE A 126 13.58 8.86 8.94
C ILE A 126 13.56 9.46 10.35
N LYS A 127 13.27 8.65 11.37
CA LYS A 127 13.27 9.09 12.76
C LYS A 127 14.65 9.49 13.25
N ALA A 128 15.68 8.72 12.90
CA ALA A 128 17.07 9.03 13.24
C ALA A 128 17.48 10.42 12.71
N ARG A 129 17.18 10.71 11.44
CA ARG A 129 17.42 12.02 10.85
C ARG A 129 16.64 13.14 11.54
N GLN A 130 15.35 12.94 11.83
CA GLN A 130 14.49 13.93 12.50
C GLN A 130 15.01 14.29 13.90
N GLN A 131 15.62 13.35 14.60
CA GLN A 131 16.21 13.55 15.94
C GLN A 131 17.63 14.10 15.90
N GLY A 132 18.20 14.30 14.70
CA GLY A 132 19.53 14.90 14.55
C GLY A 132 20.70 13.93 14.85
N PHE A 133 20.46 12.61 14.81
CA PHE A 133 21.57 11.66 14.88
C PHE A 133 22.50 11.83 13.67
N ARG A 134 23.79 11.61 13.88
CA ARG A 134 24.79 11.67 12.83
C ARG A 134 24.53 10.58 11.78
N GLY A 135 24.19 9.38 12.23
CA GLY A 135 23.96 8.27 11.33
C GLY A 135 23.20 7.11 11.96
N MET A 136 23.18 6.03 11.22
CA MET A 136 22.56 4.77 11.61
C MET A 136 23.47 3.59 11.27
N ILE A 137 23.61 2.63 12.20
CA ILE A 137 24.32 1.37 11.98
C ILE A 137 23.29 0.26 11.86
N VAL A 138 23.27 -0.43 10.72
CA VAL A 138 22.28 -1.45 10.37
C VAL A 138 22.96 -2.63 9.68
N PRO A 139 22.30 -3.81 9.60
CA PRO A 139 22.76 -4.90 8.75
C PRO A 139 22.96 -4.42 7.30
N LYS A 140 24.00 -4.88 6.62
CA LYS A 140 24.33 -4.52 5.23
C LYS A 140 23.17 -4.73 4.27
N ALA A 141 22.34 -5.77 4.51
CA ALA A 141 21.15 -6.03 3.72
C ALA A 141 20.08 -4.91 3.80
N ASN A 142 20.08 -4.13 4.89
CA ASN A 142 19.16 -3.00 5.10
C ASN A 142 19.78 -1.64 4.75
N ALA A 143 21.09 -1.57 4.50
CA ALA A 143 21.79 -0.30 4.33
C ALA A 143 21.22 0.53 3.17
N THR A 144 20.87 -0.11 2.05
CA THR A 144 20.29 0.57 0.88
C THR A 144 18.91 1.16 1.19
N GLU A 145 18.08 0.45 1.97
CA GLU A 145 16.76 0.92 2.44
C GLU A 145 16.90 2.16 3.33
N ALA A 146 17.83 2.13 4.30
CA ALA A 146 18.09 3.27 5.19
C ALA A 146 18.66 4.48 4.44
N ALA A 147 19.54 4.25 3.45
CA ALA A 147 20.25 5.27 2.67
C ALA A 147 19.33 6.06 1.70
N VAL A 148 18.06 5.64 1.55
CA VAL A 148 17.01 6.47 0.90
C VAL A 148 16.84 7.81 1.63
N VAL A 149 17.16 7.87 2.93
CA VAL A 149 17.04 9.07 3.75
C VAL A 149 18.29 9.94 3.60
N ASN A 150 18.15 11.04 2.89
CA ASN A 150 19.25 11.99 2.66
C ASN A 150 19.73 12.63 3.97
N ASN A 151 21.00 13.02 4.03
CA ASN A 151 21.65 13.66 5.20
C ASN A 151 21.63 12.78 6.47
N LEU A 152 21.84 11.48 6.30
CA LEU A 152 22.04 10.50 7.36
C LEU A 152 23.18 9.57 6.93
N GLU A 153 24.24 9.45 7.73
CA GLU A 153 25.31 8.48 7.46
C GLU A 153 24.80 7.06 7.74
N VAL A 154 24.68 6.24 6.71
CA VAL A 154 24.22 4.85 6.86
C VAL A 154 25.40 3.89 6.78
N ILE A 155 25.72 3.28 7.90
CA ILE A 155 26.80 2.30 8.04
C ILE A 155 26.20 0.89 7.96
N GLY A 156 26.43 0.21 6.85
CA GLY A 156 26.00 -1.17 6.64
C GLY A 156 27.08 -2.14 7.10
N ALA A 157 26.80 -2.95 8.13
CA ALA A 157 27.74 -3.93 8.65
C ALA A 157 27.24 -5.38 8.46
N GLU A 158 28.18 -6.33 8.31
CA GLU A 158 27.88 -7.75 8.13
C GLU A 158 27.97 -8.55 9.44
N SER A 159 28.69 -8.02 10.45
CA SER A 159 28.91 -8.72 11.72
C SER A 159 29.10 -7.76 12.89
N LEU A 160 28.89 -8.27 14.11
CA LEU A 160 29.21 -7.55 15.36
C LEU A 160 30.68 -7.10 15.40
N ARG A 161 31.61 -7.96 14.97
CA ARG A 161 33.04 -7.64 14.91
C ARG A 161 33.29 -6.39 14.07
N GLN A 162 32.70 -6.31 12.89
CA GLN A 162 32.85 -5.17 11.99
C GLN A 162 32.31 -3.87 12.60
N VAL A 163 31.17 -3.93 13.33
CA VAL A 163 30.62 -2.78 14.06
C VAL A 163 31.56 -2.33 15.16
N ILE A 164 32.14 -3.24 15.92
CA ILE A 164 33.08 -2.92 17.01
C ILE A 164 34.38 -2.32 16.45
N ASP A 165 34.92 -2.88 15.38
CA ASP A 165 36.12 -2.36 14.72
C ASP A 165 35.87 -0.94 14.14
N PHE A 166 34.67 -0.65 13.62
CA PHE A 166 34.28 0.69 13.20
C PHE A 166 34.20 1.67 14.38
N ILE A 167 33.49 1.30 15.46
CA ILE A 167 33.29 2.17 16.63
C ILE A 167 34.63 2.43 17.36
N SER A 168 35.53 1.44 17.42
CA SER A 168 36.85 1.60 18.02
C SER A 168 37.84 2.37 17.12
N GLY A 169 37.46 2.68 15.86
CA GLY A 169 38.32 3.34 14.91
C GLY A 169 39.39 2.44 14.27
N ALA A 170 39.29 1.12 14.46
CA ALA A 170 40.21 0.15 13.86
C ALA A 170 39.99 -0.02 12.36
N THR A 171 38.74 0.13 11.92
CA THR A 171 38.36 0.05 10.50
C THR A 171 37.45 1.23 10.11
N VAL A 172 37.53 1.65 8.85
CA VAL A 172 36.59 2.62 8.26
C VAL A 172 35.60 1.85 7.42
N ILE A 173 34.31 2.11 7.63
CA ILE A 173 33.24 1.60 6.76
C ILE A 173 32.68 2.82 6.01
N GLU A 174 32.77 2.78 4.68
CA GLU A 174 32.21 3.84 3.86
C GLU A 174 30.69 3.88 3.99
N PRO A 175 30.10 5.06 4.21
CA PRO A 175 28.64 5.19 4.26
C PRO A 175 27.99 4.75 2.96
N THR A 176 26.89 4.02 3.06
CA THR A 176 26.06 3.66 1.90
C THR A 176 25.35 4.89 1.37
N VAL A 177 25.63 5.24 0.11
CA VAL A 177 25.01 6.39 -0.58
C VAL A 177 24.06 5.89 -1.67
N VAL A 178 22.87 6.47 -1.72
CA VAL A 178 21.85 6.20 -2.75
C VAL A 178 21.41 7.52 -3.37
N ASN A 179 21.49 7.64 -4.68
CA ASN A 179 20.90 8.78 -5.40
C ASN A 179 19.41 8.53 -5.62
N THR A 180 18.62 8.79 -4.58
CA THR A 180 17.18 8.49 -4.54
C THR A 180 16.41 9.12 -5.69
N ARG A 181 16.75 10.34 -6.13
CA ARG A 181 16.03 11.05 -7.20
C ARG A 181 16.31 10.47 -8.58
N GLU A 182 17.55 10.23 -8.91
CA GLU A 182 17.94 9.68 -10.22
C GLU A 182 17.42 8.25 -10.39
N GLU A 183 17.56 7.43 -9.36
CA GLU A 183 17.11 6.05 -9.40
C GLU A 183 15.59 5.92 -9.45
N PHE A 184 14.89 6.77 -8.69
CA PHE A 184 13.43 6.85 -8.75
C PHE A 184 12.94 7.24 -10.15
N ALA A 185 13.58 8.25 -10.76
CA ALA A 185 13.26 8.67 -12.12
C ALA A 185 13.56 7.57 -13.16
N ALA A 186 14.69 6.87 -13.04
CA ALA A 186 15.08 5.82 -13.97
C ALA A 186 14.18 4.57 -13.93
N GLN A 187 13.62 4.25 -12.76
CA GLN A 187 12.72 3.10 -12.58
C GLN A 187 11.24 3.44 -12.75
N SER A 188 10.88 4.72 -12.77
CA SER A 188 9.51 5.16 -13.00
C SER A 188 9.08 4.90 -14.43
N GLY A 189 8.01 4.10 -14.61
CA GLY A 189 7.42 3.86 -15.93
C GLY A 189 7.98 2.65 -16.69
N VAL A 190 8.83 1.84 -16.09
CA VAL A 190 9.27 0.56 -16.68
C VAL A 190 8.25 -0.53 -16.30
N PHE A 191 7.57 -1.08 -17.28
CA PHE A 191 6.56 -2.13 -17.11
C PHE A 191 6.77 -3.26 -18.10
N ASP A 192 6.53 -4.50 -17.66
CA ASP A 192 6.60 -5.70 -18.49
C ASP A 192 5.32 -5.94 -19.32
N LEU A 193 4.23 -5.22 -19.01
CA LEU A 193 2.92 -5.36 -19.63
C LEU A 193 2.52 -4.06 -20.32
N ASP A 194 1.78 -4.17 -21.45
CA ASP A 194 1.25 -3.01 -22.18
C ASP A 194 -0.20 -3.23 -22.64
N PHE A 195 -1.00 -2.14 -22.71
CA PHE A 195 -2.37 -2.20 -23.21
C PHE A 195 -2.46 -2.42 -24.72
N SER A 196 -1.40 -2.20 -25.49
CA SER A 196 -1.33 -2.53 -26.92
C SER A 196 -1.55 -4.02 -27.19
N GLU A 197 -1.22 -4.90 -26.23
CA GLU A 197 -1.46 -6.35 -26.31
C GLU A 197 -2.96 -6.70 -26.15
N VAL A 198 -3.81 -5.78 -25.69
CA VAL A 198 -5.24 -6.01 -25.50
C VAL A 198 -5.99 -5.68 -26.76
N LYS A 199 -6.50 -6.69 -27.44
CA LYS A 199 -7.28 -6.54 -28.66
C LYS A 199 -8.74 -6.23 -28.37
N GLY A 200 -9.30 -5.27 -29.09
CA GLY A 200 -10.68 -4.80 -28.86
C GLY A 200 -10.89 -4.18 -27.47
N GLN A 201 -12.09 -4.34 -26.91
CA GLN A 201 -12.46 -3.91 -25.57
C GLN A 201 -12.35 -2.39 -25.35
N GLU A 202 -12.60 -1.56 -26.37
CA GLU A 202 -12.39 -0.11 -26.32
C GLU A 202 -13.21 0.55 -25.20
N MET A 203 -14.44 0.08 -24.96
CA MET A 203 -15.28 0.58 -23.86
C MET A 203 -14.67 0.29 -22.49
N VAL A 204 -14.01 -0.87 -22.31
CA VAL A 204 -13.35 -1.24 -21.06
C VAL A 204 -12.07 -0.45 -20.88
N LYS A 205 -11.28 -0.25 -21.94
CA LYS A 205 -10.08 0.61 -21.93
C LYS A 205 -10.46 2.04 -21.54
N ARG A 206 -11.55 2.59 -22.11
CA ARG A 206 -12.06 3.90 -21.74
C ARG A 206 -12.53 3.96 -20.28
N ALA A 207 -13.25 2.95 -19.80
CA ALA A 207 -13.64 2.87 -18.39
C ALA A 207 -12.42 2.84 -17.46
N PHE A 208 -11.34 2.14 -17.82
CA PHE A 208 -10.09 2.13 -17.08
C PHE A 208 -9.37 3.48 -17.13
N GLU A 209 -9.34 4.14 -18.27
CA GLU A 209 -8.78 5.48 -18.42
C GLU A 209 -9.49 6.47 -17.47
N VAL A 210 -10.83 6.47 -17.47
CA VAL A 210 -11.64 7.29 -16.56
C VAL A 210 -11.39 6.92 -15.10
N ALA A 211 -11.35 5.62 -14.78
CA ALA A 211 -11.08 5.14 -13.43
C ALA A 211 -9.71 5.60 -12.92
N CYS A 212 -8.66 5.47 -13.73
CA CYS A 212 -7.30 5.88 -13.39
C CYS A 212 -7.16 7.42 -13.30
N ALA A 213 -7.80 8.15 -14.20
CA ALA A 213 -7.80 9.61 -14.21
C ALA A 213 -8.47 10.19 -12.96
N GLY A 214 -9.60 9.63 -12.52
CA GLY A 214 -10.34 10.12 -11.36
C GLY A 214 -10.02 9.42 -10.04
N GLY A 215 -9.29 8.30 -10.04
CA GLY A 215 -9.09 7.44 -8.87
C GLY A 215 -10.37 6.70 -8.47
N HIS A 216 -11.22 6.37 -9.44
CA HIS A 216 -12.52 5.75 -9.22
C HIS A 216 -12.42 4.24 -9.01
N ASN A 217 -13.22 3.71 -8.08
CA ASN A 217 -13.39 2.28 -7.90
C ASN A 217 -14.18 1.69 -9.07
N ILE A 218 -13.75 0.54 -9.57
CA ILE A 218 -14.37 -0.10 -10.75
C ILE A 218 -14.71 -1.56 -10.50
N LEU A 219 -15.90 -1.96 -10.98
CA LEU A 219 -16.37 -3.34 -11.02
C LEU A 219 -16.50 -3.81 -12.48
N LEU A 220 -15.82 -4.88 -12.80
CA LEU A 220 -15.85 -5.55 -14.09
C LEU A 220 -16.81 -6.73 -14.04
N VAL A 221 -17.83 -6.75 -14.88
CA VAL A 221 -18.79 -7.85 -14.97
C VAL A 221 -18.73 -8.47 -16.34
N GLY A 222 -18.48 -9.77 -16.41
CA GLY A 222 -18.42 -10.44 -17.73
C GLY A 222 -18.19 -11.95 -17.62
N PRO A 223 -18.38 -12.69 -18.71
CA PRO A 223 -18.25 -14.15 -18.71
C PRO A 223 -16.82 -14.59 -18.40
N PRO A 224 -16.64 -15.86 -17.99
CA PRO A 224 -15.30 -16.43 -17.84
C PRO A 224 -14.55 -16.37 -19.17
N GLY A 225 -13.25 -16.10 -19.12
CA GLY A 225 -12.40 -15.97 -20.31
C GLY A 225 -12.49 -14.62 -21.05
N ALA A 226 -13.27 -13.64 -20.58
CA ALA A 226 -13.38 -12.32 -21.22
C ALA A 226 -12.16 -11.39 -21.00
N GLY A 227 -11.11 -11.86 -20.32
CA GLY A 227 -9.88 -11.09 -20.13
C GLY A 227 -9.86 -10.14 -18.91
N LYS A 228 -10.85 -10.20 -18.00
CA LYS A 228 -10.99 -9.31 -16.83
C LYS A 228 -9.69 -9.15 -16.04
N SER A 229 -9.13 -10.27 -15.56
CA SER A 229 -7.92 -10.29 -14.73
C SER A 229 -6.66 -9.89 -15.54
N MET A 230 -6.61 -10.21 -16.82
CA MET A 230 -5.53 -9.83 -17.73
C MET A 230 -5.47 -8.30 -17.91
N MET A 231 -6.62 -7.67 -18.12
CA MET A 231 -6.72 -6.22 -18.25
C MET A 231 -6.44 -5.50 -16.92
N ALA A 232 -6.99 -6.01 -15.80
CA ALA A 232 -6.73 -5.44 -14.47
C ALA A 232 -5.23 -5.39 -14.11
N LYS A 233 -4.45 -6.41 -14.48
CA LYS A 233 -3.00 -6.45 -14.25
C LYS A 233 -2.22 -5.39 -15.02
N ARG A 234 -2.79 -4.81 -16.08
CA ARG A 234 -2.20 -3.73 -16.88
C ARG A 234 -2.49 -2.33 -16.34
N LEU A 235 -3.45 -2.18 -15.41
CA LEU A 235 -3.80 -0.87 -14.85
C LEU A 235 -2.62 -0.08 -14.25
N PRO A 236 -1.64 -0.70 -13.55
CA PRO A 236 -0.48 0.05 -13.08
C PRO A 236 0.28 0.79 -14.19
N THR A 237 0.22 0.32 -15.44
CA THR A 237 0.93 0.92 -16.57
C THR A 237 0.32 2.24 -17.05
N ILE A 238 -0.97 2.48 -16.73
CA ILE A 238 -1.70 3.71 -17.12
C ILE A 238 -1.98 4.64 -15.96
N LEU A 239 -1.70 4.23 -14.72
CA LEU A 239 -1.78 5.11 -13.55
C LEU A 239 -0.71 6.21 -13.62
N PRO A 240 -0.97 7.40 -13.06
CA PRO A 240 0.04 8.43 -12.90
C PRO A 240 1.24 7.88 -12.10
N PRO A 241 2.48 8.27 -12.41
CA PRO A 241 3.63 7.88 -11.61
C PRO A 241 3.45 8.30 -10.16
N LEU A 242 4.11 7.59 -9.23
CA LEU A 242 4.15 8.01 -7.84
C LEU A 242 4.89 9.35 -7.73
N SER A 243 4.42 10.25 -6.88
CA SER A 243 5.26 11.34 -6.38
C SER A 243 6.29 10.80 -5.39
N LEU A 244 7.35 11.55 -5.13
CA LEU A 244 8.36 11.15 -4.15
C LEU A 244 7.76 10.94 -2.75
N ALA A 245 6.78 11.77 -2.37
CA ALA A 245 6.07 11.65 -1.09
C ALA A 245 5.22 10.37 -1.03
N GLU A 246 4.43 10.07 -2.07
CA GLU A 246 3.65 8.83 -2.17
C GLU A 246 4.57 7.60 -2.16
N ALA A 247 5.69 7.65 -2.89
CA ALA A 247 6.67 6.58 -2.94
C ALA A 247 7.28 6.29 -1.55
N LEU A 248 7.63 7.34 -0.81
CA LEU A 248 8.19 7.23 0.54
C LEU A 248 7.17 6.61 1.50
N GLU A 249 5.93 7.10 1.49
CA GLU A 249 4.85 6.58 2.34
C GLU A 249 4.54 5.11 2.02
N THR A 250 4.40 4.78 0.74
CA THR A 250 4.18 3.40 0.29
C THR A 250 5.34 2.49 0.70
N THR A 251 6.60 2.95 0.53
CA THR A 251 7.78 2.18 0.92
C THR A 251 7.83 1.95 2.43
N LYS A 252 7.47 2.94 3.27
CA LYS A 252 7.37 2.76 4.73
C LYS A 252 6.43 1.61 5.12
N ILE A 253 5.23 1.55 4.51
CA ILE A 253 4.26 0.47 4.76
C ILE A 253 4.87 -0.89 4.41
N HIS A 254 5.50 -1.01 3.24
CA HIS A 254 6.13 -2.26 2.79
C HIS A 254 7.37 -2.64 3.62
N SER A 255 8.13 -1.66 4.12
CA SER A 255 9.25 -1.84 5.04
C SER A 255 8.79 -2.49 6.36
N VAL A 256 7.77 -1.89 7.00
CA VAL A 256 7.18 -2.39 8.25
C VAL A 256 6.59 -3.80 8.07
N ALA A 257 5.94 -4.06 6.95
CA ALA A 257 5.40 -5.39 6.61
C ALA A 257 6.49 -6.43 6.31
N GLY A 258 7.76 -6.04 6.17
CA GLY A 258 8.84 -6.93 5.73
C GLY A 258 8.64 -7.45 4.30
N ARG A 259 8.02 -6.64 3.43
CA ARG A 259 7.71 -6.99 2.04
C ARG A 259 8.64 -6.32 1.02
N LEU A 260 9.62 -5.55 1.47
CA LEU A 260 10.69 -5.06 0.60
C LEU A 260 11.64 -6.21 0.27
N LYS A 261 12.06 -6.32 -0.99
CA LYS A 261 13.11 -7.25 -1.39
C LYS A 261 14.45 -6.75 -0.84
N ASN A 262 15.36 -7.66 -0.48
CA ASN A 262 16.71 -7.30 -0.06
C ASN A 262 17.37 -6.39 -1.12
N GLY A 263 17.94 -5.27 -0.68
CA GLY A 263 18.51 -4.25 -1.56
C GLY A 263 17.49 -3.34 -2.24
N SER A 264 16.19 -3.49 -1.91
CA SER A 264 15.15 -2.58 -2.43
C SER A 264 15.36 -1.18 -1.87
N ARG A 265 15.21 -0.23 -2.77
CA ARG A 265 15.25 1.21 -2.51
C ARG A 265 13.80 1.74 -2.40
N LEU A 266 13.56 2.93 -2.88
CA LEU A 266 12.22 3.49 -2.94
C LEU A 266 11.34 2.74 -3.96
N MET A 267 10.09 2.48 -3.63
CA MET A 267 9.13 1.93 -4.59
C MET A 267 8.83 2.97 -5.67
N SER A 268 9.10 2.62 -6.92
CA SER A 268 8.91 3.50 -8.09
C SER A 268 7.60 3.25 -8.83
N CYS A 269 6.99 2.09 -8.63
CA CYS A 269 5.72 1.70 -9.24
C CYS A 269 4.62 1.60 -8.19
N ARG A 270 3.39 1.96 -8.61
CA ARG A 270 2.20 1.79 -7.75
C ARG A 270 1.96 0.32 -7.46
N PRO A 271 1.74 -0.08 -6.20
CA PRO A 271 1.53 -1.48 -5.85
C PRO A 271 0.25 -2.03 -6.48
N PHE A 272 0.31 -3.29 -6.91
CA PHE A 272 -0.84 -4.07 -7.35
C PHE A 272 -0.98 -5.28 -6.43
N ARG A 273 -2.04 -5.29 -5.61
CA ARG A 273 -2.32 -6.38 -4.67
C ARG A 273 -3.53 -7.17 -5.14
N SER A 274 -3.38 -8.48 -5.19
CA SER A 274 -4.44 -9.38 -5.65
C SER A 274 -4.56 -10.58 -4.70
N PRO A 275 -5.18 -10.39 -3.53
CA PRO A 275 -5.39 -11.49 -2.60
C PRO A 275 -6.42 -12.48 -3.16
N HIS A 276 -6.23 -13.77 -2.85
CA HIS A 276 -7.18 -14.82 -3.19
C HIS A 276 -8.48 -14.68 -2.37
N HIS A 277 -9.62 -15.10 -2.91
CA HIS A 277 -10.93 -14.97 -2.24
C HIS A 277 -11.03 -15.73 -0.89
N THR A 278 -10.13 -16.68 -0.62
CA THR A 278 -10.04 -17.39 0.66
C THR A 278 -9.31 -16.62 1.76
N ILE A 279 -8.88 -15.40 1.50
CA ILE A 279 -8.18 -14.56 2.48
C ILE A 279 -9.03 -14.34 3.73
N SER A 280 -8.40 -14.33 4.91
CA SER A 280 -9.09 -13.96 6.15
C SER A 280 -9.27 -12.44 6.30
N PRO A 281 -10.28 -11.96 7.05
CA PRO A 281 -10.43 -10.52 7.33
C PRO A 281 -9.18 -9.91 7.97
N VAL A 282 -8.49 -10.64 8.85
CA VAL A 282 -7.26 -10.17 9.49
C VAL A 282 -6.10 -10.03 8.49
N ALA A 283 -5.96 -10.96 7.55
CA ALA A 283 -4.93 -10.85 6.53
C ALA A 283 -5.21 -9.70 5.55
N LEU A 284 -6.49 -9.39 5.30
CA LEU A 284 -6.88 -8.28 4.43
C LEU A 284 -6.66 -6.91 5.11
N VAL A 285 -7.13 -6.75 6.33
CA VAL A 285 -7.10 -5.47 7.08
C VAL A 285 -5.74 -5.26 7.77
N GLY A 286 -5.15 -6.32 8.23
CA GLY A 286 -4.02 -6.31 9.14
C GLY A 286 -4.42 -6.68 10.57
N GLY A 287 -3.45 -6.89 11.41
CA GLY A 287 -3.67 -7.27 12.81
C GLY A 287 -2.67 -8.29 13.31
N GLY A 288 -3.09 -9.09 14.28
CA GLY A 288 -2.25 -10.03 15.00
C GLY A 288 -1.96 -9.56 16.43
N SER A 289 -1.12 -10.30 17.16
CA SER A 289 -0.63 -9.89 18.49
C SER A 289 0.28 -8.67 18.41
N ASN A 290 1.03 -8.59 17.31
CA ASN A 290 1.78 -7.43 16.85
C ASN A 290 1.12 -6.98 15.53
N PRO A 291 0.38 -5.86 15.52
CA PRO A 291 -0.36 -5.46 14.32
C PRO A 291 0.59 -5.13 13.18
N LEU A 292 0.44 -5.87 12.10
CA LEU A 292 1.11 -5.60 10.82
C LEU A 292 0.08 -5.11 9.81
N PRO A 293 0.48 -4.28 8.83
CA PRO A 293 -0.40 -3.85 7.77
C PRO A 293 -0.86 -5.04 6.90
N GLY A 294 -2.16 -5.07 6.57
CA GLY A 294 -2.75 -6.08 5.70
C GLY A 294 -2.68 -5.72 4.23
N GLU A 295 -3.30 -6.54 3.36
CA GLU A 295 -3.28 -6.37 1.90
C GLU A 295 -3.88 -5.01 1.46
N ILE A 296 -4.85 -4.47 2.21
CA ILE A 296 -5.42 -3.14 1.93
C ILE A 296 -4.36 -2.04 2.09
N SER A 297 -3.62 -2.04 3.21
CA SER A 297 -2.56 -1.06 3.43
C SER A 297 -1.36 -1.29 2.50
N LEU A 298 -1.07 -2.54 2.13
CA LEU A 298 -0.06 -2.86 1.11
C LEU A 298 -0.45 -2.40 -0.30
N ALA A 299 -1.75 -2.15 -0.55
CA ALA A 299 -2.25 -1.57 -1.79
C ALA A 299 -2.28 -0.02 -1.78
N HIS A 300 -1.83 0.63 -0.69
CA HIS A 300 -1.82 2.08 -0.54
C HIS A 300 -1.10 2.76 -1.72
N ASN A 301 -1.70 3.84 -2.24
CA ASN A 301 -1.27 4.55 -3.46
C ASN A 301 -1.26 3.69 -4.73
N GLY A 302 -1.94 2.55 -4.73
CA GLY A 302 -1.99 1.60 -5.82
C GLY A 302 -3.35 0.97 -6.02
N ILE A 303 -3.38 -0.31 -6.36
CA ILE A 303 -4.56 -1.07 -6.73
C ILE A 303 -4.75 -2.26 -5.80
N LEU A 304 -5.96 -2.40 -5.28
CA LEU A 304 -6.45 -3.65 -4.68
C LEU A 304 -7.37 -4.33 -5.70
N PHE A 305 -6.91 -5.43 -6.28
CA PHE A 305 -7.68 -6.23 -7.24
C PHE A 305 -8.32 -7.43 -6.54
N LEU A 306 -9.65 -7.52 -6.59
CA LEU A 306 -10.43 -8.62 -6.04
C LEU A 306 -11.11 -9.38 -7.18
N ASP A 307 -10.50 -10.48 -7.59
CA ASP A 307 -11.11 -11.36 -8.60
C ASP A 307 -12.17 -12.27 -7.97
N GLU A 308 -13.18 -12.66 -8.73
CA GLU A 308 -14.32 -13.46 -8.23
C GLU A 308 -14.99 -12.81 -6.99
N PHE A 309 -15.24 -11.51 -7.08
CA PHE A 309 -15.68 -10.66 -5.98
C PHE A 309 -16.81 -11.24 -5.10
N PRO A 310 -17.89 -11.88 -5.65
CA PRO A 310 -18.94 -12.50 -4.83
C PRO A 310 -18.51 -13.78 -4.09
N GLU A 311 -17.32 -14.34 -4.38
CA GLU A 311 -16.82 -15.54 -3.71
C GLU A 311 -16.05 -15.23 -2.41
N PHE A 312 -15.69 -13.97 -2.19
CA PHE A 312 -15.17 -13.53 -0.89
C PHE A 312 -16.22 -13.70 0.20
N SER A 313 -15.79 -14.09 1.40
CA SER A 313 -16.70 -14.18 2.53
C SER A 313 -17.31 -12.81 2.83
N ARG A 314 -18.57 -12.79 3.31
CA ARG A 314 -19.27 -11.55 3.65
C ARG A 314 -18.48 -10.68 4.64
N GLY A 315 -17.81 -11.31 5.62
CA GLY A 315 -16.99 -10.60 6.59
C GLY A 315 -15.81 -9.86 5.93
N VAL A 316 -15.19 -10.46 4.91
CA VAL A 316 -14.10 -9.83 4.13
C VAL A 316 -14.61 -8.66 3.30
N LEU A 317 -15.80 -8.78 2.70
CA LEU A 317 -16.39 -7.69 1.91
C LEU A 317 -16.82 -6.50 2.79
N GLU A 318 -17.39 -6.75 3.95
CA GLU A 318 -17.87 -5.69 4.85
C GLU A 318 -16.72 -4.84 5.45
N VAL A 319 -15.54 -5.44 5.71
CA VAL A 319 -14.39 -4.66 6.23
C VAL A 319 -13.78 -3.70 5.22
N LEU A 320 -14.08 -3.85 3.91
CA LEU A 320 -13.66 -2.89 2.87
C LEU A 320 -14.41 -1.55 2.95
N ARG A 321 -15.58 -1.51 3.59
CA ARG A 321 -16.46 -0.33 3.56
C ARG A 321 -15.80 0.90 4.18
N GLN A 322 -15.13 0.73 5.31
CA GLN A 322 -14.46 1.83 6.01
C GLN A 322 -13.28 2.36 5.20
N PRO A 323 -12.28 1.56 4.78
CA PRO A 323 -11.11 2.12 4.07
C PRO A 323 -11.44 2.71 2.70
N LEU A 324 -12.55 2.30 2.05
CA LEU A 324 -13.01 2.92 0.81
C LEU A 324 -13.57 4.35 1.01
N GLU A 325 -14.00 4.70 2.23
CA GLU A 325 -14.46 6.06 2.57
C GLU A 325 -13.35 6.86 3.27
N ASP A 326 -12.79 6.30 4.35
CA ASP A 326 -11.91 7.00 5.27
C ASP A 326 -10.44 7.00 4.81
N ARG A 327 -10.05 6.11 3.87
CA ARG A 327 -8.69 5.95 3.32
C ARG A 327 -7.64 5.61 4.35
N HIS A 328 -8.05 5.13 5.50
CA HIS A 328 -7.22 4.57 6.54
C HIS A 328 -7.91 3.37 7.19
N ILE A 329 -7.12 2.56 7.87
CA ILE A 329 -7.57 1.43 8.68
C ILE A 329 -7.10 1.64 10.10
N SER A 330 -8.03 1.64 11.05
CA SER A 330 -7.73 1.69 12.48
C SER A 330 -7.81 0.29 13.08
N ILE A 331 -6.68 -0.21 13.59
CA ILE A 331 -6.61 -1.48 14.30
C ILE A 331 -6.59 -1.17 15.79
N ALA A 332 -7.77 -1.23 16.42
CA ALA A 332 -7.90 -1.04 17.87
C ALA A 332 -7.76 -2.38 18.62
N ARG A 333 -6.95 -2.38 19.66
CA ARG A 333 -6.76 -3.47 20.63
C ARG A 333 -6.78 -2.91 22.04
N ALA A 334 -6.94 -3.76 23.04
CA ALA A 334 -7.06 -3.32 24.45
C ALA A 334 -5.90 -2.42 24.93
N ARG A 335 -4.75 -2.48 24.30
CA ARG A 335 -3.53 -1.77 24.73
C ARG A 335 -3.01 -0.73 23.75
N TYR A 336 -3.52 -0.67 22.52
CA TYR A 336 -3.07 0.27 21.48
C TYR A 336 -4.11 0.43 20.37
N SER A 337 -4.07 1.57 19.72
CA SER A 337 -4.73 1.84 18.45
C SER A 337 -3.68 2.27 17.44
N ILE A 338 -3.67 1.65 16.27
CA ILE A 338 -2.72 1.92 15.19
C ILE A 338 -3.51 2.20 13.93
N ASP A 339 -3.18 3.31 13.27
CA ASP A 339 -3.76 3.69 12.00
C ASP A 339 -2.78 3.39 10.87
N TYR A 340 -3.28 2.72 9.84
CA TYR A 340 -2.54 2.47 8.61
C TYR A 340 -3.18 3.21 7.45
N PRO A 341 -2.41 3.93 6.62
CA PRO A 341 -2.92 4.50 5.37
C PRO A 341 -3.48 3.41 4.45
N ALA A 342 -4.59 3.73 3.80
CA ALA A 342 -5.32 2.80 2.94
C ALA A 342 -5.97 3.51 1.74
N SER A 343 -5.27 4.48 1.14
CA SER A 343 -5.72 5.14 -0.07
C SER A 343 -5.38 4.29 -1.29
N PHE A 344 -6.32 3.48 -1.75
CA PHE A 344 -6.17 2.58 -2.90
C PHE A 344 -7.34 2.72 -3.86
N MET A 345 -7.15 2.27 -5.11
CA MET A 345 -8.21 2.08 -6.08
C MET A 345 -8.68 0.63 -6.02
N LEU A 346 -9.97 0.42 -5.72
CA LEU A 346 -10.57 -0.91 -5.77
C LEU A 346 -10.88 -1.27 -7.21
N VAL A 347 -10.34 -2.39 -7.68
CA VAL A 347 -10.72 -3.02 -8.93
C VAL A 347 -11.30 -4.39 -8.58
N ALA A 348 -12.57 -4.59 -8.83
CA ALA A 348 -13.23 -5.87 -8.58
C ALA A 348 -13.63 -6.53 -9.91
N SER A 349 -13.62 -7.84 -9.97
CA SER A 349 -14.14 -8.56 -11.12
C SER A 349 -15.10 -9.67 -10.69
N MET A 350 -16.15 -9.90 -11.49
CA MET A 350 -17.11 -10.96 -11.23
C MET A 350 -17.72 -11.50 -12.52
N ASN A 351 -18.30 -12.69 -12.43
CA ASN A 351 -19.19 -13.19 -13.46
C ASN A 351 -20.60 -12.60 -13.31
N PRO A 352 -21.40 -12.51 -14.38
CA PRO A 352 -22.75 -11.95 -14.30
C PRO A 352 -23.74 -12.84 -13.54
N CYS A 353 -23.42 -14.12 -13.37
CA CYS A 353 -24.23 -15.13 -12.65
C CYS A 353 -23.36 -16.36 -12.31
N PRO A 354 -23.87 -17.33 -11.54
CA PRO A 354 -23.09 -18.55 -11.21
C PRO A 354 -22.60 -19.34 -12.41
N CYS A 355 -23.38 -19.48 -13.50
CA CYS A 355 -22.92 -20.14 -14.72
C CYS A 355 -22.04 -19.26 -15.60
N GLY A 356 -22.01 -17.94 -15.38
CA GLY A 356 -21.19 -16.97 -16.12
C GLY A 356 -21.78 -16.46 -17.44
N TYR A 357 -22.99 -16.85 -17.82
CA TYR A 357 -23.54 -16.57 -19.15
C TYR A 357 -24.83 -15.72 -19.14
N TYR A 358 -25.20 -15.10 -18.05
CA TYR A 358 -26.31 -14.16 -18.02
C TYR A 358 -26.01 -12.95 -18.94
N ASN A 359 -26.95 -12.60 -19.81
CA ASN A 359 -26.78 -11.58 -20.88
C ASN A 359 -25.67 -11.88 -21.91
N HIS A 360 -25.20 -13.12 -22.01
CA HIS A 360 -24.20 -13.46 -23.01
C HIS A 360 -24.81 -13.45 -24.44
N PRO A 361 -24.14 -12.86 -25.47
CA PRO A 361 -24.71 -12.70 -26.79
C PRO A 361 -25.00 -14.01 -27.53
N THR A 362 -24.27 -15.09 -27.25
CA THR A 362 -24.35 -16.36 -27.99
C THR A 362 -24.59 -17.60 -27.12
N LYS A 363 -24.46 -17.52 -25.80
CA LYS A 363 -24.63 -18.66 -24.87
C LYS A 363 -25.80 -18.38 -23.94
N GLU A 364 -26.65 -19.36 -23.76
CA GLU A 364 -27.78 -19.25 -22.83
C GLU A 364 -27.36 -19.45 -21.37
N CYS A 365 -27.98 -18.67 -20.51
CA CYS A 365 -27.80 -18.80 -19.06
C CYS A 365 -28.58 -20.01 -18.55
N THR A 366 -27.91 -20.94 -17.88
CA THR A 366 -28.49 -22.17 -17.32
C THR A 366 -28.90 -22.04 -15.84
N CYS A 367 -28.79 -20.83 -15.27
CA CYS A 367 -29.13 -20.60 -13.88
C CYS A 367 -30.64 -20.73 -13.63
N PRO A 368 -31.06 -21.40 -12.53
CA PRO A 368 -32.47 -21.46 -12.17
C PRO A 368 -33.01 -20.07 -11.78
N PRO A 369 -34.35 -19.86 -11.84
CA PRO A 369 -34.96 -18.59 -11.45
C PRO A 369 -34.52 -18.16 -10.05
N GLY A 370 -34.16 -16.86 -9.89
CA GLY A 370 -33.67 -16.29 -8.64
C GLY A 370 -32.20 -16.54 -8.30
N ALA A 371 -31.50 -17.44 -8.98
CA ALA A 371 -30.07 -17.71 -8.73
C ALA A 371 -29.18 -16.51 -9.03
N VAL A 372 -29.48 -15.76 -10.09
CA VAL A 372 -28.76 -14.53 -10.45
C VAL A 372 -28.92 -13.48 -9.34
N THR A 373 -30.15 -13.23 -8.89
CA THR A 373 -30.44 -12.29 -7.79
C THR A 373 -29.74 -12.71 -6.49
N LYS A 374 -29.78 -14.00 -6.14
CA LYS A 374 -29.08 -14.55 -4.97
C LYS A 374 -27.56 -14.39 -5.07
N TYR A 375 -27.00 -14.57 -6.26
CA TYR A 375 -25.57 -14.38 -6.51
C TYR A 375 -25.16 -12.92 -6.34
N MET A 376 -25.93 -11.99 -6.93
CA MET A 376 -25.69 -10.56 -6.80
C MET A 376 -25.84 -10.06 -5.36
N SER A 377 -26.79 -10.62 -4.58
CA SER A 377 -27.03 -10.23 -3.19
C SER A 377 -25.90 -10.62 -2.22
N ARG A 378 -24.89 -11.38 -2.66
CA ARG A 378 -23.66 -11.62 -1.88
C ARG A 378 -22.87 -10.33 -1.67
N ILE A 379 -22.95 -9.39 -2.63
CA ILE A 379 -22.39 -8.06 -2.50
C ILE A 379 -23.45 -7.15 -1.91
N SER A 380 -23.15 -6.53 -0.78
CA SER A 380 -24.12 -5.63 -0.13
C SER A 380 -24.34 -4.35 -0.96
N GLY A 381 -25.59 -3.83 -0.97
CA GLY A 381 -25.90 -2.56 -1.62
C GLY A 381 -24.96 -1.43 -1.20
N PRO A 382 -24.71 -1.22 0.13
CA PRO A 382 -23.76 -0.21 0.60
C PRO A 382 -22.32 -0.37 0.07
N LEU A 383 -21.87 -1.57 -0.28
CA LEU A 383 -20.56 -1.79 -0.89
C LEU A 383 -20.60 -1.45 -2.39
N LEU A 384 -21.65 -1.86 -3.10
CA LEU A 384 -21.86 -1.46 -4.51
C LEU A 384 -21.96 0.06 -4.66
N ASP A 385 -22.61 0.74 -3.73
CA ASP A 385 -22.69 2.21 -3.71
C ASP A 385 -21.31 2.89 -3.65
N ARG A 386 -20.27 2.20 -3.18
CA ARG A 386 -18.89 2.72 -3.12
C ARG A 386 -18.06 2.44 -4.37
N ILE A 387 -18.62 1.72 -5.32
CA ILE A 387 -18.00 1.48 -6.63
C ILE A 387 -18.57 2.51 -7.60
N ASP A 388 -17.70 3.33 -8.16
CA ASP A 388 -18.10 4.46 -9.00
C ASP A 388 -18.45 4.02 -10.43
N ILE A 389 -17.67 3.08 -10.98
CA ILE A 389 -17.75 2.60 -12.36
C ILE A 389 -18.10 1.13 -12.37
N GLN A 390 -19.13 0.77 -13.12
CA GLN A 390 -19.54 -0.61 -13.35
C GLN A 390 -19.48 -0.85 -14.85
N CYS A 391 -18.57 -1.75 -15.28
CA CYS A 391 -18.31 -1.98 -16.69
C CYS A 391 -18.63 -3.43 -17.06
N GLU A 392 -19.50 -3.62 -18.04
CA GLU A 392 -19.78 -4.93 -18.62
C GLU A 392 -18.75 -5.28 -19.69
N ILE A 393 -18.15 -6.45 -19.59
CA ILE A 393 -17.15 -6.96 -20.52
C ILE A 393 -17.78 -8.05 -21.36
N LEU A 394 -17.80 -7.85 -22.66
CA LEU A 394 -18.28 -8.83 -23.62
C LEU A 394 -17.10 -9.63 -24.20
N PRO A 395 -17.33 -10.87 -24.66
CA PRO A 395 -16.30 -11.64 -25.37
C PRO A 395 -15.87 -10.89 -26.64
N VAL A 396 -14.56 -10.87 -26.89
CA VAL A 396 -14.00 -10.28 -28.13
C VAL A 396 -14.33 -11.19 -29.32
N PRO A 397 -14.90 -10.63 -30.41
CA PRO A 397 -15.15 -11.41 -31.63
C PRO A 397 -13.85 -11.98 -32.21
N PHE A 398 -13.95 -13.16 -32.85
CA PHE A 398 -12.77 -13.79 -33.46
C PHE A 398 -12.07 -12.90 -34.50
N SER A 399 -12.81 -12.11 -35.24
CA SER A 399 -12.28 -11.15 -36.21
C SER A 399 -11.34 -10.11 -35.58
N GLU A 400 -11.66 -9.63 -34.36
CA GLU A 400 -10.81 -8.69 -33.64
C GLU A 400 -9.59 -9.40 -33.03
N LEU A 401 -9.76 -10.64 -32.51
CA LEU A 401 -8.66 -11.44 -31.98
C LEU A 401 -7.63 -11.79 -33.04
N ALA A 402 -8.09 -12.09 -34.26
CA ALA A 402 -7.24 -12.42 -35.41
C ALA A 402 -6.59 -11.19 -36.07
N SER A 403 -7.03 -9.98 -35.72
CA SER A 403 -6.47 -8.74 -36.26
C SER A 403 -4.99 -8.60 -35.89
N GLN A 404 -4.17 -8.16 -36.86
CA GLN A 404 -2.76 -7.81 -36.62
C GLN A 404 -2.59 -6.38 -36.10
N ALA A 405 -3.68 -5.60 -36.04
CA ALA A 405 -3.62 -4.24 -35.51
C ALA A 405 -3.25 -4.28 -34.02
N GLU A 406 -2.24 -3.55 -33.66
CA GLU A 406 -1.90 -3.30 -32.26
C GLU A 406 -2.95 -2.39 -31.62
N GLY A 407 -3.28 -2.66 -30.38
CA GLY A 407 -4.12 -1.78 -29.57
C GLY A 407 -3.41 -0.46 -29.20
N GLU A 408 -4.12 0.45 -28.57
CA GLU A 408 -3.54 1.68 -28.06
C GLU A 408 -2.53 1.36 -26.94
N SER A 409 -1.35 2.02 -26.98
CA SER A 409 -0.28 1.77 -26.00
C SER A 409 -0.61 2.33 -24.63
N SER A 410 -0.11 1.67 -23.58
CA SER A 410 -0.21 2.17 -22.20
C SER A 410 0.34 3.58 -22.04
N ALA A 411 1.39 3.94 -22.77
CA ALA A 411 1.97 5.28 -22.74
C ALA A 411 0.99 6.36 -23.19
N ALA A 412 0.29 6.14 -24.32
CA ALA A 412 -0.69 7.08 -24.85
C ALA A 412 -1.87 7.30 -23.88
N ILE A 413 -2.40 6.22 -23.28
CA ILE A 413 -3.47 6.31 -22.28
C ILE A 413 -2.95 7.04 -21.03
N ARG A 414 -1.77 6.67 -20.54
CA ARG A 414 -1.15 7.30 -19.36
C ARG A 414 -0.95 8.80 -19.53
N ASP A 415 -0.54 9.27 -20.71
CA ASP A 415 -0.35 10.69 -20.98
C ASP A 415 -1.65 11.48 -20.84
N ARG A 416 -2.80 10.93 -21.28
CA ARG A 416 -4.11 11.55 -21.07
C ARG A 416 -4.51 11.57 -19.60
N VAL A 417 -4.28 10.44 -18.90
CA VAL A 417 -4.53 10.31 -17.46
C VAL A 417 -3.70 11.32 -16.67
N VAL A 418 -2.41 11.46 -16.99
CA VAL A 418 -1.51 12.43 -16.32
C VAL A 418 -1.96 13.86 -16.53
N ARG A 419 -2.37 14.23 -17.76
CA ARG A 419 -2.93 15.57 -18.05
C ARG A 419 -4.19 15.85 -17.22
N ALA A 420 -5.13 14.92 -17.17
CA ALA A 420 -6.33 15.07 -16.34
C ALA A 420 -6.01 15.21 -14.85
N ARG A 421 -5.00 14.45 -14.35
CA ARG A 421 -4.53 14.55 -12.97
C ARG A 421 -3.83 15.88 -12.67
N ALA A 422 -3.13 16.47 -13.65
CA ALA A 422 -2.53 17.79 -13.48
C ALA A 422 -3.61 18.87 -13.27
N ILE A 423 -4.71 18.83 -14.04
CA ILE A 423 -5.87 19.71 -13.84
C ILE A 423 -6.48 19.55 -12.45
N GLN A 424 -6.58 18.30 -11.96
CA GLN A 424 -7.10 18.01 -10.62
C GLN A 424 -6.15 18.50 -9.53
N ALA A 425 -4.84 18.33 -9.69
CA ALA A 425 -3.83 18.79 -8.74
C ALA A 425 -3.86 20.32 -8.58
N GLU A 426 -4.03 21.06 -9.68
CA GLU A 426 -4.21 22.51 -9.66
C GLU A 426 -5.52 22.91 -8.97
N ARG A 427 -6.63 22.24 -9.32
CA ARG A 427 -7.97 22.47 -8.73
C ARG A 427 -7.97 22.28 -7.22
N TYR A 428 -7.25 21.29 -6.69
CA TYR A 428 -7.24 20.93 -5.28
C TYR A 428 -5.99 21.41 -4.53
N ALA A 429 -5.23 22.35 -5.08
CA ALA A 429 -4.00 22.86 -4.47
C ALA A 429 -4.20 23.41 -3.04
N ALA A 430 -5.41 23.92 -2.74
CA ALA A 430 -5.78 24.41 -1.39
C ALA A 430 -6.31 23.30 -0.45
N GLU A 431 -6.50 22.07 -0.94
CA GLU A 431 -7.13 20.96 -0.21
C GLU A 431 -6.16 19.77 -0.09
N PRO A 432 -5.22 19.79 0.86
CA PRO A 432 -4.09 18.83 0.89
C PRO A 432 -4.51 17.36 1.06
N ALA A 433 -5.75 17.08 1.49
CA ALA A 433 -6.29 15.74 1.64
C ALA A 433 -6.96 15.18 0.37
N VAL A 434 -7.07 15.99 -0.71
CA VAL A 434 -7.77 15.62 -1.93
C VAL A 434 -6.83 15.65 -3.13
N HIS A 435 -6.59 14.48 -3.72
CA HIS A 435 -5.64 14.31 -4.83
C HIS A 435 -6.33 13.97 -6.16
N CYS A 436 -7.62 13.64 -6.15
CA CYS A 436 -8.37 13.25 -7.34
C CYS A 436 -9.89 13.42 -7.17
N ASN A 437 -10.61 13.40 -8.29
CA ASN A 437 -12.06 13.65 -8.30
C ASN A 437 -12.87 12.65 -7.44
N ALA A 438 -12.47 11.39 -7.35
CA ALA A 438 -13.16 10.43 -6.49
C ALA A 438 -13.15 10.83 -5.01
N GLN A 439 -12.20 11.69 -4.61
CA GLN A 439 -12.02 12.16 -3.23
C GLN A 439 -12.83 13.42 -2.89
N MET A 440 -13.47 14.06 -3.87
CA MET A 440 -14.30 15.23 -3.61
C MET A 440 -15.37 14.98 -2.55
N THR A 441 -15.49 15.90 -1.62
CA THR A 441 -16.62 15.94 -0.67
C THR A 441 -17.89 16.48 -1.37
N THR A 442 -19.06 16.29 -0.75
CA THR A 442 -20.32 16.84 -1.29
C THR A 442 -20.26 18.38 -1.45
N ARG A 443 -19.57 19.09 -0.57
CA ARG A 443 -19.32 20.53 -0.71
C ARG A 443 -18.49 20.86 -1.95
N MET A 444 -17.45 20.09 -2.20
CA MET A 444 -16.58 20.29 -3.38
C MET A 444 -17.30 19.97 -4.70
N LEU A 445 -18.24 18.99 -4.70
CA LEU A 445 -19.06 18.70 -5.86
C LEU A 445 -19.88 19.93 -6.30
N GLN A 446 -20.46 20.66 -5.35
CA GLN A 446 -21.21 21.88 -5.64
C GLN A 446 -20.32 22.99 -6.24
N THR A 447 -19.04 22.99 -5.95
CA THR A 447 -18.08 23.98 -6.44
C THR A 447 -17.48 23.58 -7.80
N TYR A 448 -17.00 22.34 -7.92
CA TYR A 448 -16.14 21.90 -9.02
C TYR A 448 -16.81 20.98 -10.04
N ALA A 449 -17.96 20.38 -9.72
CA ALA A 449 -18.66 19.45 -10.60
C ALA A 449 -20.03 19.99 -11.02
N ARG A 450 -20.05 21.19 -11.58
CA ARG A 450 -21.28 21.86 -12.05
C ARG A 450 -21.59 21.45 -13.49
N PRO A 451 -22.68 20.73 -13.75
CA PRO A 451 -23.15 20.45 -15.10
C PRO A 451 -23.80 21.66 -15.73
N ASP A 452 -23.80 21.73 -17.08
CA ASP A 452 -24.69 22.63 -17.80
C ASP A 452 -26.17 22.17 -17.69
N ASP A 453 -27.11 23.02 -18.13
CA ASP A 453 -28.55 22.73 -18.01
C ASP A 453 -28.94 21.42 -18.71
N LYS A 454 -28.33 21.14 -19.87
CA LYS A 454 -28.60 19.91 -20.64
C LYS A 454 -28.05 18.67 -19.93
N ALA A 455 -26.86 18.77 -19.34
CA ALA A 455 -26.29 17.69 -18.55
C ALA A 455 -27.10 17.43 -17.27
N MET A 456 -27.59 18.49 -16.63
CA MET A 456 -28.44 18.37 -15.45
C MET A 456 -29.77 17.68 -15.79
N GLU A 457 -30.35 17.98 -16.95
CA GLU A 457 -31.57 17.33 -17.42
C GLU A 457 -31.36 15.82 -17.67
N VAL A 458 -30.22 15.44 -18.28
CA VAL A 458 -29.85 14.02 -18.44
C VAL A 458 -29.75 13.33 -17.10
N LEU A 459 -29.09 13.97 -16.14
CA LEU A 459 -28.90 13.41 -14.79
C LEU A 459 -30.25 13.25 -14.08
N ARG A 460 -31.10 14.28 -14.09
CA ARG A 460 -32.46 14.28 -13.49
C ARG A 460 -33.28 13.13 -14.04
N THR A 461 -33.42 13.07 -15.38
CA THR A 461 -34.20 12.03 -16.06
C THR A 461 -33.70 10.64 -15.71
N THR A 462 -32.38 10.46 -15.56
CA THR A 462 -31.78 9.17 -15.21
C THR A 462 -32.11 8.77 -13.78
N ILE A 463 -31.92 9.69 -12.81
CA ILE A 463 -32.21 9.44 -11.38
C ILE A 463 -33.67 9.06 -11.19
N GLU A 464 -34.60 9.83 -11.79
CA GLU A 464 -36.05 9.59 -11.70
C GLU A 464 -36.46 8.27 -12.37
N LYS A 465 -35.92 7.98 -13.56
CA LYS A 465 -36.26 6.76 -14.32
C LYS A 465 -35.82 5.48 -13.64
N PHE A 466 -34.65 5.49 -12.98
CA PHE A 466 -34.02 4.29 -12.38
C PHE A 466 -34.10 4.25 -10.85
N ASP A 467 -34.78 5.22 -10.22
CA ASP A 467 -34.91 5.32 -8.75
C ASP A 467 -33.56 5.23 -8.03
N MET A 468 -32.60 6.02 -8.52
CA MET A 468 -31.22 5.97 -8.02
C MET A 468 -31.08 6.73 -6.70
N SER A 469 -30.17 6.26 -5.83
CA SER A 469 -29.88 6.89 -4.55
C SER A 469 -29.14 8.23 -4.67
N ALA A 470 -29.21 9.08 -3.62
CA ALA A 470 -28.41 10.30 -3.54
C ALA A 470 -26.90 10.04 -3.65
N ARG A 471 -26.42 8.87 -3.20
CA ARG A 471 -25.01 8.46 -3.38
C ARG A 471 -24.69 8.22 -4.85
N ALA A 472 -25.59 7.61 -5.61
CA ALA A 472 -25.41 7.43 -7.06
C ALA A 472 -25.31 8.78 -7.78
N TYR A 473 -26.11 9.78 -7.37
CA TYR A 473 -26.02 11.15 -7.87
C TYR A 473 -24.61 11.74 -7.70
N ASP A 474 -24.06 11.70 -6.48
CA ASP A 474 -22.70 12.19 -6.19
C ASP A 474 -21.62 11.45 -7.00
N ARG A 475 -21.75 10.12 -7.15
CA ARG A 475 -20.80 9.30 -7.93
C ARG A 475 -20.83 9.63 -9.41
N ILE A 476 -22.02 9.76 -10.00
CA ILE A 476 -22.14 10.15 -11.41
C ILE A 476 -21.50 11.51 -11.66
N LEU A 477 -21.69 12.49 -10.78
CA LEU A 477 -21.07 13.82 -10.90
C LEU A 477 -19.52 13.74 -10.82
N LYS A 478 -18.96 12.94 -9.91
CA LYS A 478 -17.51 12.73 -9.81
C LYS A 478 -16.92 12.13 -11.08
N VAL A 479 -17.59 11.12 -11.63
CA VAL A 479 -17.18 10.47 -12.87
C VAL A 479 -17.34 11.43 -14.06
N ALA A 480 -18.46 12.16 -14.18
CA ALA A 480 -18.69 13.14 -15.23
C ALA A 480 -17.65 14.27 -15.20
N ARG A 481 -17.24 14.73 -14.00
CA ARG A 481 -16.14 15.71 -13.87
C ARG A 481 -14.82 15.13 -14.37
N THR A 482 -14.55 13.87 -14.11
CA THR A 482 -13.33 13.20 -14.59
C THR A 482 -13.30 13.08 -16.11
N ILE A 483 -14.43 12.72 -16.70
CA ILE A 483 -14.56 12.65 -18.18
C ILE A 483 -14.34 14.03 -18.80
N ALA A 484 -14.92 15.07 -18.21
CA ALA A 484 -14.71 16.44 -18.68
C ALA A 484 -13.24 16.90 -18.50
N ASP A 485 -12.53 16.47 -17.45
CA ASP A 485 -11.10 16.74 -17.26
C ASP A 485 -10.24 16.04 -18.34
N LEU A 486 -10.59 14.81 -18.70
CA LEU A 486 -9.92 14.07 -19.79
C LEU A 486 -10.10 14.78 -21.15
N ASP A 487 -11.25 15.40 -21.38
CA ASP A 487 -11.56 16.16 -22.59
C ASP A 487 -11.07 17.62 -22.52
N GLY A 488 -10.43 18.03 -21.38
CA GLY A 488 -9.97 19.41 -21.18
C GLY A 488 -11.10 20.43 -21.06
N SER A 489 -12.31 20.01 -20.73
CA SER A 489 -13.49 20.88 -20.63
C SER A 489 -13.67 21.43 -19.21
N GLU A 490 -13.86 22.72 -19.07
CA GLU A 490 -14.18 23.35 -17.78
C GLU A 490 -15.58 22.97 -17.27
N THR A 491 -16.52 22.76 -18.20
CA THR A 491 -17.93 22.50 -17.91
C THR A 491 -18.28 21.03 -18.17
N ILE A 492 -19.12 20.45 -17.35
CA ILE A 492 -19.68 19.10 -17.57
C ILE A 492 -20.84 19.24 -18.56
N THR A 493 -20.65 18.71 -19.77
CA THR A 493 -21.67 18.72 -20.84
C THR A 493 -22.56 17.47 -20.80
N ALA A 494 -23.65 17.50 -21.59
CA ALA A 494 -24.54 16.35 -21.72
C ALA A 494 -23.85 15.09 -22.27
N VAL A 495 -22.75 15.22 -23.03
CA VAL A 495 -21.96 14.06 -23.52
C VAL A 495 -21.24 13.40 -22.37
N HIS A 496 -20.51 14.16 -21.55
CA HIS A 496 -19.82 13.67 -20.36
C HIS A 496 -20.79 13.00 -19.38
N MET A 497 -21.98 13.59 -19.22
CA MET A 497 -23.00 13.05 -18.31
C MET A 497 -23.57 11.72 -18.81
N ARG A 498 -23.84 11.58 -20.13
CA ARG A 498 -24.32 10.30 -20.69
C ARG A 498 -23.28 9.19 -20.53
N GLU A 499 -21.99 9.49 -20.78
CA GLU A 499 -20.91 8.52 -20.55
C GLU A 499 -20.86 8.12 -19.09
N ALA A 500 -20.89 9.05 -18.13
CA ALA A 500 -20.86 8.77 -16.69
C ALA A 500 -22.06 7.91 -16.24
N VAL A 501 -23.26 8.20 -16.74
CA VAL A 501 -24.48 7.42 -16.47
C VAL A 501 -24.36 5.98 -17.01
N SER A 502 -23.70 5.79 -18.17
CA SER A 502 -23.53 4.46 -18.76
C SER A 502 -22.72 3.50 -17.87
N TYR A 503 -21.92 4.02 -16.97
CA TYR A 503 -21.14 3.23 -16.00
C TYR A 503 -21.90 2.81 -14.74
N ARG A 504 -23.23 3.03 -14.67
CA ARG A 504 -24.08 2.65 -13.51
C ARG A 504 -25.14 1.60 -13.88
N ASN A 505 -24.76 0.63 -14.71
CA ASN A 505 -25.71 -0.36 -15.26
C ASN A 505 -26.28 -1.35 -14.23
N LEU A 506 -25.55 -1.67 -13.15
CA LEU A 506 -26.00 -2.61 -12.13
C LEU A 506 -26.98 -1.99 -11.10
N ASP A 507 -27.04 -0.67 -11.02
CA ASP A 507 -27.99 0.05 -10.16
C ASP A 507 -29.43 -0.04 -10.66
N ARG A 508 -29.62 -0.54 -11.87
CA ARG A 508 -30.95 -0.71 -12.45
C ARG A 508 -31.69 -1.83 -11.72
N SER A 509 -32.87 -1.56 -11.22
CA SER A 509 -33.75 -2.52 -10.52
C SER A 509 -34.12 -3.77 -11.35
N THR A 510 -33.81 -3.75 -12.63
CA THR A 510 -34.06 -4.82 -13.62
C THR A 510 -32.95 -5.84 -13.74
N TRP A 511 -31.75 -5.62 -13.19
CA TRP A 511 -30.66 -6.60 -13.28
C TRP A 511 -31.05 -7.88 -12.53
N GLY A 512 -31.07 -9.00 -13.25
CA GLY A 512 -31.47 -10.30 -12.68
C GLY A 512 -32.97 -10.57 -12.60
N ARG A 513 -33.83 -9.62 -12.97
CA ARG A 513 -35.29 -9.74 -12.95
C ARG A 513 -35.86 -9.89 -14.36
N THR A 514 -35.79 -11.06 -14.93
CA THR A 514 -36.48 -11.53 -16.16
C THR A 514 -35.85 -11.26 -17.52
N HIS A 515 -35.86 -12.29 -18.33
CA HIS A 515 -35.73 -12.31 -19.79
C HIS A 515 -36.94 -11.65 -20.51
N ALA A 516 -37.40 -10.50 -20.08
CA ALA A 516 -38.50 -9.85 -20.77
C ALA A 516 -38.01 -8.59 -21.47
N SER A 517 -38.02 -8.70 -22.78
CA SER A 517 -37.85 -7.68 -23.79
C SER A 517 -36.43 -7.10 -23.97
N LYS A 518 -35.78 -7.56 -25.05
CA LYS A 518 -34.84 -6.78 -25.84
C LYS A 518 -35.46 -5.41 -26.09
N MET A 519 -34.99 -4.36 -25.42
CA MET A 519 -35.26 -3.01 -25.92
C MET A 519 -34.19 -2.67 -26.95
N PRO A 520 -34.56 -2.18 -28.12
CA PRO A 520 -33.61 -1.64 -29.06
C PRO A 520 -33.04 -0.32 -28.51
N PHE A 521 -31.79 -0.09 -28.78
CA PHE A 521 -31.03 1.14 -28.51
C PHE A 521 -31.58 2.32 -29.26
#